data_3d963e03964a9235768d0b69ac235ece
#
_entry.id   3d963e03964a9235768d0b69ac235ece
#
_cell.length_a   1.000
_cell.length_b   1.000
_cell.length_c   1.000
_cell.angle_alpha   90.00
_cell.angle_beta   90.00
_cell.angle_gamma   90.00
#
_symmetry.space_group_name_H-M   'P 1'
#
loop_
_entity.id
_entity.type
_entity.pdbx_description
1 polymer ?
#
loop_
_entity_poly.entity_id
_entity_poly.type
_entity_poly.pdbx_seq_one_letter_code
_entity_poly.pdbx_strand_id
1 'polypeptide(L)'
;MRFHVPTALLLASLAVAAAAPAVAAPACVARSGEHRAVLLELYTSEGCDSCPPADRRLSQWKDQPGLAGRLVPLAFHVDYWDRLGWT
;
A
#
# COMPACT_ATOMS: atom_id res chain seq x y z
N MET A 1 -79.06 -3.38 10.35
CA MET A 1 -77.79 -2.94 10.96
C MET A 1 -76.70 -2.96 9.90
N ARG A 2 -76.26 -1.79 9.46
CA ARG A 2 -75.17 -1.68 8.47
C ARG A 2 -73.89 -1.39 9.26
N PHE A 3 -72.96 -2.33 9.20
CA PHE A 3 -71.64 -2.11 9.77
C PHE A 3 -70.80 -1.36 8.75
N HIS A 4 -70.43 -0.14 9.07
CA HIS A 4 -69.46 0.61 8.30
C HIS A 4 -68.07 0.18 8.71
N VAL A 5 -67.35 -0.44 7.84
CA VAL A 5 -65.94 -0.73 8.02
C VAL A 5 -65.15 0.51 7.55
N PRO A 6 -64.39 1.17 8.43
CA PRO A 6 -63.51 2.25 8.00
C PRO A 6 -62.36 1.71 7.20
N THR A 7 -62.25 2.13 5.98
CA THR A 7 -61.13 1.84 5.11
C THR A 7 -59.91 2.57 5.65
N ALA A 8 -59.06 1.85 6.36
CA ALA A 8 -57.76 2.37 6.77
C ALA A 8 -56.87 2.49 5.53
N LEU A 9 -56.61 3.70 5.11
CA LEU A 9 -55.56 3.98 4.11
C LEU A 9 -54.18 3.67 4.74
N LEU A 10 -53.61 2.57 4.37
CA LEU A 10 -52.18 2.27 4.60
C LEU A 10 -51.35 3.13 3.68
N LEU A 11 -50.89 4.27 4.16
CA LEU A 11 -49.84 5.04 3.51
C LEU A 11 -48.54 4.29 3.69
N ALA A 12 -48.20 3.51 2.67
CA ALA A 12 -46.85 2.92 2.53
C ALA A 12 -45.86 4.05 2.24
N SER A 13 -45.14 4.48 3.25
CA SER A 13 -44.02 5.41 3.12
C SER A 13 -42.87 4.67 2.42
N LEU A 14 -42.69 4.88 1.12
CA LEU A 14 -41.45 4.48 0.43
C LEU A 14 -40.32 5.36 0.95
N ALA A 15 -39.54 4.85 1.89
CA ALA A 15 -38.24 5.42 2.23
C ALA A 15 -37.30 5.20 1.06
N VAL A 16 -37.15 6.21 0.23
CA VAL A 16 -36.06 6.24 -0.77
C VAL A 16 -34.77 6.43 -0.01
N ALA A 17 -34.06 5.35 0.21
CA ALA A 17 -32.69 5.41 0.72
C ALA A 17 -31.84 6.10 -0.35
N ALA A 18 -31.52 7.36 -0.13
CA ALA A 18 -30.56 8.07 -0.95
C ALA A 18 -29.20 7.39 -0.78
N ALA A 19 -28.80 6.60 -1.76
CA ALA A 19 -27.46 6.04 -1.83
C ALA A 19 -26.50 7.23 -1.96
N ALA A 20 -25.68 7.48 -0.93
CA ALA A 20 -24.62 8.46 -1.02
C ALA A 20 -23.66 8.04 -2.13
N PRO A 21 -23.21 8.96 -3.00
CA PRO A 21 -22.24 8.61 -4.03
C PRO A 21 -20.96 8.11 -3.36
N ALA A 22 -20.55 6.89 -3.71
CA ALA A 22 -19.28 6.38 -3.26
C ALA A 22 -18.18 7.23 -3.90
N VAL A 23 -17.44 7.99 -3.08
CA VAL A 23 -16.26 8.71 -3.54
C VAL A 23 -15.18 7.67 -3.82
N ALA A 24 -14.83 7.50 -5.10
CA ALA A 24 -13.72 6.63 -5.47
C ALA A 24 -12.42 7.16 -4.84
N ALA A 25 -11.62 6.28 -4.24
CA ALA A 25 -10.30 6.65 -3.77
C ALA A 25 -9.47 7.21 -4.95
N PRO A 26 -8.62 8.24 -4.74
CA PRO A 26 -7.80 8.78 -5.81
C PRO A 26 -6.95 7.66 -6.41
N ALA A 27 -6.93 7.55 -7.74
CA ALA A 27 -6.14 6.56 -8.44
C ALA A 27 -4.65 6.80 -8.14
N CYS A 28 -3.94 5.73 -7.75
CA CYS A 28 -2.49 5.78 -7.64
C CYS A 28 -1.90 5.78 -9.05
N VAL A 29 -1.30 6.88 -9.45
CA VAL A 29 -0.65 7.01 -10.75
C VAL A 29 0.86 7.17 -10.53
N ALA A 30 1.63 6.27 -11.11
CA ALA A 30 3.09 6.37 -11.15
C ALA A 30 3.55 6.37 -12.61
N ARG A 31 4.57 7.16 -12.90
CA ARG A 31 5.20 7.23 -14.22
C ARG A 31 6.69 7.01 -14.07
N SER A 32 7.26 6.23 -14.98
CA SER A 32 8.71 6.11 -15.08
C SER A 32 9.33 7.41 -15.59
N GLY A 33 10.56 7.69 -15.18
CA GLY A 33 11.34 8.78 -15.75
C GLY A 33 11.76 8.50 -17.19
N GLU A 34 12.42 9.49 -17.80
CA GLU A 34 12.89 9.42 -19.19
C GLU A 34 14.03 8.42 -19.38
N HIS A 35 14.72 8.07 -18.30
CA HIS A 35 15.87 7.17 -18.34
C HIS A 35 15.50 5.79 -17.83
N ARG A 36 16.24 4.81 -18.32
CA ARG A 36 16.18 3.45 -17.80
C ARG A 36 16.68 3.44 -16.36
N ALA A 37 15.88 2.88 -15.43
CA ALA A 37 16.28 2.68 -14.05
C ALA A 37 16.93 1.31 -13.87
N VAL A 38 17.94 1.25 -13.01
CA VAL A 38 18.61 0.01 -12.60
C VAL A 38 18.02 -0.39 -11.25
N LEU A 39 17.59 -1.63 -11.13
CA LEU A 39 17.20 -2.24 -9.88
C LEU A 39 18.45 -2.79 -9.19
N LEU A 40 18.71 -2.35 -7.96
CA LEU A 40 19.79 -2.87 -7.12
C LEU A 40 19.17 -3.57 -5.91
N GLU A 41 19.39 -4.86 -5.84
CA GLU A 41 18.85 -5.70 -4.76
C GLU A 41 19.95 -6.08 -3.79
N LEU A 42 19.67 -5.93 -2.50
CA LEU A 42 20.52 -6.38 -1.41
C LEU A 42 19.74 -7.37 -0.57
N TYR A 43 20.27 -8.57 -0.42
CA TYR A 43 19.76 -9.57 0.52
C TYR A 43 20.54 -9.43 1.83
N THR A 44 19.84 -9.09 2.91
CA THR A 44 20.42 -8.72 4.20
C THR A 44 19.61 -9.32 5.35
N SER A 45 20.11 -9.23 6.56
CA SER A 45 19.39 -9.65 7.77
C SER A 45 19.92 -8.90 8.98
N GLU A 46 19.05 -8.60 9.91
CA GLU A 46 19.43 -8.06 11.22
C GLU A 46 20.29 -9.05 12.05
N GLY A 47 20.17 -10.34 11.76
CA GLY A 47 21.02 -11.38 12.37
C GLY A 47 22.43 -11.48 11.79
N CYS A 48 22.70 -10.80 10.69
CA CYS A 48 23.96 -10.88 9.97
C CYS A 48 24.94 -9.80 10.46
N ASP A 49 25.99 -10.18 11.17
CA ASP A 49 26.97 -9.26 11.72
C ASP A 49 27.92 -8.64 10.66
N SER A 50 28.05 -9.27 9.52
CA SER A 50 28.84 -8.78 8.37
C SER A 50 28.03 -7.99 7.33
N CYS A 51 26.71 -7.92 7.48
CA CYS A 51 25.82 -7.19 6.55
C CYS A 51 25.84 -5.66 6.68
N PRO A 52 26.02 -5.04 7.87
CA PRO A 52 25.90 -3.60 8.05
C PRO A 52 26.74 -2.72 7.09
N PRO A 53 27.94 -3.09 6.67
CA PRO A 53 28.67 -2.33 5.64
C PRO A 53 27.93 -2.25 4.30
N ALA A 54 27.30 -3.34 3.86
CA ALA A 54 26.51 -3.38 2.64
C ALA A 54 25.22 -2.56 2.77
N ASP A 55 24.54 -2.67 3.90
CA ASP A 55 23.32 -1.89 4.21
C ASP A 55 23.60 -0.39 4.16
N ARG A 56 24.69 0.04 4.79
CA ARG A 56 25.12 1.45 4.74
C ARG A 56 25.44 1.90 3.32
N ARG A 57 26.08 1.04 2.52
CA ARG A 57 26.41 1.35 1.14
C ARG A 57 25.15 1.54 0.30
N LEU A 58 24.18 0.67 0.46
CA LEU A 58 22.90 0.78 -0.23
C LEU A 58 22.19 2.11 0.13
N SER A 59 22.18 2.47 1.41
CA SER A 59 21.60 3.71 1.90
C SER A 59 22.30 4.94 1.32
N GLN A 60 23.62 4.92 1.21
CA GLN A 60 24.41 6.01 0.61
C GLN A 60 24.07 6.20 -0.87
N TRP A 61 23.87 5.12 -1.61
CA TRP A 61 23.54 5.21 -3.03
C TRP A 61 22.13 5.75 -3.26
N LYS A 62 21.19 5.44 -2.38
CA LYS A 62 19.83 6.01 -2.43
C LYS A 62 19.84 7.53 -2.47
N ASP A 63 20.73 8.14 -1.69
CA ASP A 63 20.78 9.59 -1.51
C ASP A 63 21.80 10.28 -2.44
N GLN A 64 22.40 9.54 -3.35
CA GLN A 64 23.42 10.09 -4.24
C GLN A 64 22.79 10.91 -5.37
N PRO A 65 23.14 12.21 -5.54
CA PRO A 65 22.44 13.11 -6.47
C PRO A 65 22.40 12.64 -7.93
N GLY A 66 23.45 11.99 -8.43
CA GLY A 66 23.50 11.50 -9.80
C GLY A 66 22.68 10.25 -10.08
N LEU A 67 22.17 9.60 -9.05
CA LEU A 67 21.44 8.33 -9.14
C LEU A 67 19.93 8.47 -8.96
N ALA A 68 19.45 9.64 -8.58
CA ALA A 68 18.01 9.88 -8.41
C ALA A 68 17.25 9.56 -9.70
N GLY A 69 16.25 8.70 -9.61
CA GLY A 69 15.47 8.23 -10.75
C GLY A 69 16.18 7.25 -11.71
N ARG A 70 17.46 6.96 -11.46
CA ARG A 70 18.25 6.00 -12.25
C ARG A 70 18.56 4.72 -11.51
N LEU A 71 18.53 4.76 -10.20
CA LEU A 71 18.75 3.62 -9.32
C LEU A 71 17.56 3.42 -8.40
N VAL A 72 17.04 2.21 -8.35
CA VAL A 72 16.01 1.78 -7.41
C VAL A 72 16.65 0.77 -6.45
N PRO A 73 17.08 1.20 -5.26
CA PRO A 73 17.65 0.30 -4.28
C PRO A 73 16.54 -0.42 -3.50
N LEU A 74 16.65 -1.73 -3.37
CA LEU A 74 15.78 -2.57 -2.58
C LEU A 74 16.62 -3.42 -1.62
N ALA A 75 16.19 -3.49 -0.37
CA ALA A 75 16.74 -4.41 0.61
C ALA A 75 15.70 -5.46 0.95
N PHE A 76 16.09 -6.73 0.90
CA PHE A 76 15.27 -7.86 1.27
C PHE A 76 15.84 -8.52 2.52
N HIS A 77 15.06 -8.54 3.60
CA HIS A 77 15.40 -9.32 4.76
C HIS A 77 15.26 -10.81 4.44
N VAL A 78 16.28 -11.59 4.78
CA VAL A 78 16.30 -13.04 4.59
C VAL A 78 16.27 -13.76 5.94
N ASP A 79 15.40 -14.73 6.09
CA ASP A 79 15.18 -15.45 7.34
C ASP A 79 16.25 -16.50 7.65
N TYR A 80 16.93 -17.00 6.64
CA TYR A 80 17.94 -18.06 6.83
C TYR A 80 19.18 -17.60 7.62
N TRP A 81 19.33 -16.29 7.89
CA TRP A 81 20.37 -15.75 8.77
C TRP A 81 19.83 -15.35 10.17
N ASP A 82 18.53 -15.44 10.43
CA ASP A 82 17.93 -15.09 11.72
C ASP A 82 18.54 -15.91 12.86
N ARG A 83 18.88 -17.18 12.61
CA ARG A 83 19.57 -18.06 13.55
C ARG A 83 20.90 -17.52 14.06
N LEU A 84 21.46 -16.49 13.44
CA LEU A 84 22.72 -15.87 13.84
C LEU A 84 22.54 -14.84 14.96
N GLY A 85 21.35 -14.60 15.45
CA GLY A 85 21.10 -13.77 16.63
C GLY A 85 19.93 -12.82 16.55
N TRP A 86 19.13 -12.87 15.50
CA TRP A 86 17.90 -12.09 15.42
C TRP A 86 16.67 -12.97 15.60
N THR A 87 15.80 -12.61 16.56
CA THR A 87 14.59 -13.38 16.91
C THR A 87 13.36 -12.46 16.93
#